data_85e5eaf7d4cdd3482b2e7ea4b5c4495b
#
_entry.id   85e5eaf7d4cdd3482b2e7ea4b5c4495b
#
_cell.length_a   1.000
_cell.length_b   1.000
_cell.length_c   1.000
_cell.angle_alpha   90.00
_cell.angle_beta   90.00
_cell.angle_gamma   90.00
#
_symmetry.space_group_name_H-M   'P 1'
#
loop_
_entity.id
_entity.type
_entity.pdbx_description
1 polymer ?
#
loop_
_entity_poly.entity_id
_entity_poly.type
_entity_poly.pdbx_seq_one_letter_code
_entity_poly.pdbx_strand_id
1 'polypeptide(L)'
;MDNGTGSYRRFIDGDDNGLVEIINEYRDGLIFYLNSIVGSVDVAEELAEDTFVLLGTKKPKDKGKGSFKTWLYTIGRNLAINYVKKMSRKREVSIDACTELSDYKNTPESLYIKDEGKMILHNAMKKLKQEYRQVLWLIYFEGFTNKEAAIVMKKSVHNIETLVYRARKSLKLQLESEGFNYEEL
;
A
#
# COMPACT_ATOMS: atom_id res chain seq x y z
N MET A 1 -1.82 12.76 18.59
CA MET A 1 -0.91 11.62 18.36
C MET A 1 0.23 12.09 17.48
N ASP A 2 1.44 11.79 17.85
CA ASP A 2 2.61 12.10 17.02
C ASP A 2 2.58 11.20 15.78
N ASN A 3 2.27 11.77 14.64
CA ASN A 3 2.17 11.05 13.37
C ASN A 3 3.57 10.65 12.79
N GLY A 4 4.52 10.26 13.61
CA GLY A 4 5.90 9.93 13.25
C GLY A 4 6.80 11.15 13.02
N THR A 5 6.25 12.36 13.01
CA THR A 5 7.05 13.59 12.82
C THR A 5 8.05 13.81 13.96
N GLY A 6 7.62 13.59 15.19
CA GLY A 6 8.48 13.71 16.38
C GLY A 6 9.56 12.65 16.41
N SER A 7 9.19 11.38 16.14
CA SER A 7 10.14 10.27 16.08
C SER A 7 11.17 10.48 14.97
N TYR A 8 10.75 10.98 13.79
CA TYR A 8 11.68 11.28 12.72
C TYR A 8 12.62 12.44 13.06
N ARG A 9 12.11 13.48 13.74
CA ARG A 9 12.97 14.60 14.18
C ARG A 9 14.03 14.12 15.17
N ARG A 10 13.66 13.32 16.19
CA ARG A 10 14.60 12.72 17.13
C ARG A 10 15.66 11.89 16.41
N PHE A 11 15.25 11.08 15.44
CA PHE A 11 16.20 10.32 14.61
C PHE A 11 17.18 11.22 13.84
N ILE A 12 16.70 12.32 13.24
CA ILE A 12 17.59 13.28 12.57
C ILE A 12 18.58 13.92 13.55
N ASP A 13 18.14 14.18 14.79
CA ASP A 13 18.96 14.78 15.87
C ASP A 13 19.91 13.76 16.53
N GLY A 14 19.91 12.49 16.09
CA GLY A 14 20.86 11.45 16.50
C GLY A 14 20.33 10.40 17.46
N ASP A 15 19.01 10.37 17.75
CA ASP A 15 18.36 9.30 18.55
C ASP A 15 17.82 8.20 17.60
N ASP A 16 18.59 7.12 17.46
CA ASP A 16 18.23 5.99 16.59
C ASP A 16 16.91 5.32 16.98
N ASN A 17 16.46 5.44 18.26
CA ASN A 17 15.17 4.93 18.67
C ASN A 17 14.00 5.57 17.89
N GLY A 18 14.16 6.79 17.42
CA GLY A 18 13.16 7.45 16.57
C GLY A 18 12.88 6.68 15.28
N LEU A 19 13.90 6.10 14.65
CA LEU A 19 13.72 5.26 13.46
C LEU A 19 13.08 3.91 13.81
N VAL A 20 13.45 3.31 14.93
CA VAL A 20 12.85 2.05 15.41
C VAL A 20 11.35 2.21 15.65
N GLU A 21 10.93 3.31 16.27
CA GLU A 21 9.51 3.61 16.48
C GLU A 21 8.74 3.75 15.16
N ILE A 22 9.33 4.44 14.19
CA ILE A 22 8.75 4.60 12.85
C ILE A 22 8.56 3.25 12.17
N ILE A 23 9.58 2.37 12.22
CA ILE A 23 9.50 1.04 11.63
C ILE A 23 8.38 0.24 12.31
N ASN A 24 8.35 0.21 13.64
CA ASN A 24 7.34 -0.54 14.38
C ASN A 24 5.91 -0.06 14.12
N GLU A 25 5.72 1.24 13.94
CA GLU A 25 4.40 1.83 13.71
C GLU A 25 3.89 1.65 12.28
N TYR A 26 4.77 1.77 11.28
CA TYR A 26 4.33 1.88 9.88
C TYR A 26 4.66 0.68 9.00
N ARG A 27 5.51 -0.26 9.46
CA ARG A 27 6.02 -1.35 8.61
C ARG A 27 4.88 -2.18 8.00
N ASP A 28 4.00 -2.71 8.81
CA ASP A 28 2.98 -3.66 8.34
C ASP A 28 1.97 -2.98 7.40
N GLY A 29 1.47 -1.81 7.78
CA GLY A 29 0.56 -1.03 6.92
C GLY A 29 1.21 -0.66 5.58
N LEU A 30 2.50 -0.29 5.60
CA LEU A 30 3.25 0.03 4.39
C LEU A 30 3.40 -1.19 3.49
N ILE A 31 3.76 -2.37 4.04
CA ILE A 31 3.87 -3.63 3.29
C ILE A 31 2.56 -3.94 2.58
N PHE A 32 1.44 -3.93 3.30
CA PHE A 32 0.14 -4.22 2.71
C PHE A 32 -0.25 -3.22 1.62
N TYR A 33 0.02 -1.94 1.85
CA TYR A 33 -0.20 -0.94 0.81
C TYR A 33 0.66 -1.19 -0.43
N LEU A 34 1.95 -1.47 -0.27
CA LEU A 34 2.87 -1.76 -1.37
C LEU A 34 2.48 -3.05 -2.10
N ASN A 35 2.03 -4.08 -1.37
CA ASN A 35 1.49 -5.30 -1.97
C ASN A 35 0.29 -5.01 -2.89
N SER A 36 -0.56 -4.05 -2.55
CA SER A 36 -1.66 -3.62 -3.43
C SER A 36 -1.17 -3.08 -4.79
N ILE A 37 0.10 -2.67 -4.88
CA ILE A 37 0.75 -2.13 -6.09
C ILE A 37 1.50 -3.23 -6.84
N VAL A 38 2.36 -3.98 -6.15
CA VAL A 38 3.28 -4.92 -6.80
C VAL A 38 2.70 -6.31 -6.97
N GLY A 39 1.75 -6.69 -6.11
CA GLY A 39 1.06 -7.97 -6.16
C GLY A 39 1.88 -9.16 -5.65
N SER A 40 2.96 -8.92 -4.92
CA SER A 40 3.80 -9.93 -4.25
C SER A 40 4.19 -9.42 -2.87
N VAL A 41 3.94 -10.21 -1.84
CA VAL A 41 4.26 -9.84 -0.45
C VAL A 41 5.77 -9.73 -0.27
N ASP A 42 6.53 -10.69 -0.76
CA ASP A 42 8.00 -10.69 -0.65
C ASP A 42 8.60 -9.40 -1.25
N VAL A 43 8.14 -9.01 -2.44
CA VAL A 43 8.56 -7.76 -3.09
C VAL A 43 8.08 -6.53 -2.32
N ALA A 44 6.90 -6.58 -1.73
CA ALA A 44 6.38 -5.49 -0.92
C ALA A 44 7.18 -5.31 0.39
N GLU A 45 7.62 -6.41 1.01
CA GLU A 45 8.51 -6.40 2.18
C GLU A 45 9.86 -5.78 1.81
N GLU A 46 10.52 -6.23 0.74
CA GLU A 46 11.77 -5.64 0.24
C GLU A 46 11.64 -4.13 0.00
N LEU A 47 10.55 -3.70 -0.64
CA LEU A 47 10.32 -2.27 -0.92
C LEU A 47 9.99 -1.45 0.33
N ALA A 48 9.35 -2.05 1.33
CA ALA A 48 9.15 -1.42 2.63
C ALA A 48 10.49 -1.25 3.36
N GLU A 49 11.33 -2.29 3.38
CA GLU A 49 12.69 -2.23 3.93
C GLU A 49 13.53 -1.16 3.21
N ASP A 50 13.53 -1.13 1.88
CA ASP A 50 14.20 -0.11 1.07
C ASP A 50 13.71 1.31 1.44
N THR A 51 12.41 1.46 1.75
CA THR A 51 11.85 2.74 2.20
C THR A 51 12.47 3.17 3.53
N PHE A 52 12.58 2.28 4.51
CA PHE A 52 13.20 2.59 5.81
C PHE A 52 14.72 2.75 5.71
N VAL A 53 15.39 1.96 4.88
CA VAL A 53 16.83 2.13 4.58
C VAL A 53 17.09 3.51 3.96
N LEU A 54 16.22 3.96 3.07
CA LEU A 54 16.30 5.31 2.49
C LEU A 54 16.15 6.39 3.58
N LEU A 55 15.17 6.23 4.49
CA LEU A 55 15.04 7.14 5.64
C LEU A 55 16.31 7.17 6.49
N GLY A 56 16.83 5.99 6.84
CA GLY A 56 18.00 5.85 7.71
C GLY A 56 19.28 6.41 7.10
N THR A 57 19.50 6.16 5.80
CA THR A 57 20.78 6.50 5.13
C THR A 57 20.78 7.89 4.51
N LYS A 58 19.70 8.28 3.84
CA LYS A 58 19.62 9.57 3.11
C LYS A 58 19.06 10.69 3.95
N LYS A 59 18.39 10.37 5.06
CA LYS A 59 17.73 11.34 5.95
C LYS A 59 17.01 12.44 5.17
N PRO A 60 16.11 12.08 4.22
CA PRO A 60 15.51 13.06 3.33
C PRO A 60 14.62 14.02 4.13
N LYS A 61 14.62 15.31 3.74
CA LYS A 61 13.78 16.31 4.40
C LYS A 61 12.31 16.12 4.01
N ASP A 62 11.45 16.06 5.00
CA ASP A 62 10.01 16.19 4.77
C ASP A 62 9.72 17.63 4.29
N LYS A 63 9.00 17.73 3.17
CA LYS A 63 8.64 19.02 2.56
C LYS A 63 7.36 19.63 3.13
N GLY A 64 6.78 19.04 4.19
CA GLY A 64 5.59 19.55 4.86
C GLY A 64 4.30 19.55 4.01
N LYS A 65 4.20 18.70 3.00
CA LYS A 65 3.03 18.60 2.11
C LYS A 65 1.91 17.69 2.65
N GLY A 66 1.96 17.34 3.93
CA GLY A 66 1.02 16.45 4.57
C GLY A 66 1.57 15.94 5.90
N SER A 67 0.93 14.90 6.48
CA SER A 67 1.45 14.22 7.66
C SER A 67 2.73 13.44 7.31
N PHE A 68 3.53 13.11 8.33
CA PHE A 68 4.68 12.20 8.17
C PHE A 68 4.28 10.89 7.49
N LYS A 69 3.15 10.31 7.90
CA LYS A 69 2.60 9.11 7.28
C LYS A 69 2.36 9.29 5.78
N THR A 70 1.74 10.42 5.38
CA THR A 70 1.51 10.74 3.96
C THR A 70 2.81 10.80 3.17
N TRP A 71 3.83 11.42 3.74
CA TRP A 71 5.15 11.52 3.12
C TRP A 71 5.84 10.15 3.01
N LEU A 72 5.84 9.34 4.08
CA LEU A 72 6.40 8.00 4.10
C LEU A 72 5.77 7.09 3.02
N TYR A 73 4.43 7.07 2.97
CA TYR A 73 3.70 6.27 1.97
C TYR A 73 3.95 6.77 0.54
N THR A 74 4.20 8.06 0.36
CA THR A 74 4.59 8.62 -0.95
C THR A 74 5.96 8.10 -1.38
N ILE A 75 6.92 7.98 -0.45
CA ILE A 75 8.25 7.41 -0.74
C ILE A 75 8.11 5.96 -1.15
N GLY A 76 7.47 5.13 -0.33
CA GLY A 76 7.28 3.70 -0.61
C GLY A 76 6.56 3.48 -1.95
N ARG A 77 5.47 4.23 -2.19
CA ARG A 77 4.76 4.16 -3.48
C ARG A 77 5.66 4.49 -4.68
N ASN A 78 6.52 5.49 -4.57
CA ASN A 78 7.43 5.84 -5.65
C ASN A 78 8.40 4.68 -5.95
N LEU A 79 8.93 4.00 -4.93
CA LEU A 79 9.77 2.82 -5.10
C LEU A 79 9.00 1.69 -5.78
N ALA A 80 7.77 1.41 -5.33
CA ALA A 80 6.93 0.37 -5.91
C ALA A 80 6.57 0.64 -7.38
N ILE A 81 6.19 1.87 -7.73
CA ILE A 81 5.89 2.24 -9.12
C ILE A 81 7.15 2.14 -10.00
N ASN A 82 8.31 2.51 -9.49
CA ASN A 82 9.58 2.36 -10.23
C ASN A 82 9.92 0.89 -10.45
N TYR A 83 9.71 0.05 -9.44
CA TYR A 83 9.88 -1.40 -9.55
C TYR A 83 8.97 -1.99 -10.66
N VAL A 84 7.67 -1.70 -10.62
CA VAL A 84 6.70 -2.19 -11.63
C VAL A 84 7.11 -1.74 -13.04
N LYS A 85 7.50 -0.47 -13.23
CA LYS A 85 7.98 0.03 -14.53
C LYS A 85 9.23 -0.68 -15.00
N LYS A 86 10.19 -0.96 -14.11
CA LYS A 86 11.42 -1.71 -14.43
C LYS A 86 11.11 -3.13 -14.88
N MET A 87 10.17 -3.80 -14.19
CA MET A 87 9.75 -5.16 -14.53
C MET A 87 9.00 -5.21 -15.87
N SER A 88 8.10 -4.26 -16.15
CA SER A 88 7.40 -4.18 -17.43
C SER A 88 8.39 -4.03 -18.60
N ARG A 89 9.39 -3.14 -18.48
CA ARG A 89 10.43 -2.98 -19.52
C ARG A 89 11.27 -4.23 -19.74
N LYS A 90 11.60 -4.95 -18.67
CA LYS A 90 12.33 -6.23 -18.79
C LYS A 90 11.50 -7.28 -19.54
N ARG A 91 10.18 -7.33 -19.33
CA ARG A 91 9.28 -8.24 -20.06
C ARG A 91 9.17 -7.88 -21.54
N GLU A 92 9.09 -6.60 -21.89
CA GLU A 92 9.06 -6.15 -23.29
C GLU A 92 10.32 -6.52 -24.06
N VAL A 93 11.48 -6.54 -23.38
CA VAL A 93 12.77 -6.95 -23.99
C VAL A 93 12.91 -8.49 -24.06
N SER A 94 12.13 -9.23 -23.28
CA SER A 94 12.17 -10.68 -23.12
C SER A 94 10.95 -11.35 -23.74
N ILE A 95 10.67 -11.10 -25.02
CA ILE A 95 9.50 -11.65 -25.74
C ILE A 95 9.54 -13.20 -25.88
N ASP A 96 10.61 -13.87 -25.48
CA ASP A 96 10.76 -15.33 -25.58
C ASP A 96 10.55 -16.13 -24.29
N ALA A 97 10.09 -15.52 -23.21
CA ALA A 97 9.78 -16.25 -21.98
C ALA A 97 8.35 -15.94 -21.52
N CYS A 98 7.41 -16.79 -21.95
CA CYS A 98 6.14 -16.98 -21.24
C CYS A 98 6.45 -17.31 -19.77
N THR A 99 6.32 -16.31 -18.90
CA THR A 99 6.27 -16.58 -17.47
C THR A 99 4.98 -15.98 -16.97
N GLU A 100 4.08 -16.90 -16.61
CA GLU A 100 2.79 -16.66 -16.00
C GLU A 100 2.90 -15.64 -14.85
N LEU A 101 1.88 -14.81 -14.73
CA LEU A 101 1.61 -14.03 -13.52
C LEU A 101 1.77 -14.96 -12.33
N SER A 102 2.75 -14.71 -11.49
CA SER A 102 3.07 -15.53 -10.33
C SER A 102 1.80 -15.75 -9.49
N ASP A 103 1.56 -17.03 -9.27
CA ASP A 103 0.47 -17.57 -8.46
C ASP A 103 0.36 -16.83 -7.12
N TYR A 104 -0.71 -16.07 -6.95
CA TYR A 104 -1.13 -15.45 -5.69
C TYR A 104 -1.58 -16.49 -4.64
N LYS A 105 -1.14 -17.75 -4.74
CA LYS A 105 -1.69 -18.86 -3.96
C LYS A 105 -1.21 -18.95 -2.52
N ASN A 106 -0.12 -18.28 -2.15
CA ASN A 106 0.39 -18.33 -0.79
C ASN A 106 0.86 -16.94 -0.33
N THR A 107 -0.07 -16.08 0.07
CA THR A 107 0.30 -14.89 0.84
C THR A 107 0.30 -15.25 2.33
N PRO A 108 1.33 -14.84 3.12
CA PRO A 108 1.34 -15.02 4.57
C PRO A 108 0.07 -14.49 5.27
N GLU A 109 -0.62 -13.53 4.64
CA GLU A 109 -1.91 -13.00 5.07
C GLU A 109 -2.99 -14.07 5.24
N SER A 110 -3.02 -15.11 4.37
CA SER A 110 -3.98 -16.20 4.48
C SER A 110 -3.79 -17.05 5.73
N LEU A 111 -2.60 -17.08 6.32
CA LEU A 111 -2.29 -17.83 7.55
C LEU A 111 -2.79 -17.13 8.81
N TYR A 112 -3.00 -15.81 8.77
CA TYR A 112 -3.49 -15.02 9.91
C TYR A 112 -5.00 -14.76 9.88
N ILE A 113 -5.68 -15.02 8.76
CA ILE A 113 -7.12 -14.76 8.61
C ILE A 113 -7.89 -16.02 9.04
N LYS A 114 -8.20 -16.11 10.34
CA LYS A 114 -9.11 -17.15 10.88
C LYS A 114 -10.59 -16.80 10.72
N ASP A 115 -10.91 -15.64 10.17
CA ASP A 115 -12.24 -15.09 10.04
C ASP A 115 -12.69 -15.20 8.57
N GLU A 116 -13.74 -15.95 8.31
CA GLU A 116 -14.28 -16.22 6.97
C GLU A 116 -14.63 -14.92 6.23
N GLY A 117 -15.21 -13.93 6.94
CA GLY A 117 -15.54 -12.63 6.36
C GLY A 117 -14.31 -11.85 5.88
N LYS A 118 -13.20 -11.95 6.61
CA LYS A 118 -11.93 -11.32 6.18
C LYS A 118 -11.33 -12.00 4.96
N MET A 119 -11.44 -13.32 4.86
CA MET A 119 -11.00 -14.06 3.66
C MET A 119 -11.79 -13.66 2.44
N ILE A 120 -13.12 -13.56 2.55
CA ILE A 120 -14.00 -13.12 1.46
C ILE A 120 -13.60 -11.70 1.01
N LEU A 121 -13.44 -10.77 1.95
CA LEU A 121 -13.00 -9.40 1.66
C LEU A 121 -11.64 -9.37 0.95
N HIS A 122 -10.68 -10.14 1.44
CA HIS A 122 -9.35 -10.22 0.84
C HIS A 122 -9.39 -10.74 -0.60
N ASN A 123 -10.15 -11.80 -0.85
CA ASN A 123 -10.32 -12.37 -2.18
C ASN A 123 -11.04 -11.40 -3.13
N ALA A 124 -12.08 -10.73 -2.66
CA ALA A 124 -12.78 -9.69 -3.42
C ALA A 124 -11.84 -8.52 -3.76
N MET A 125 -11.02 -8.08 -2.80
CA MET A 125 -10.03 -7.02 -3.02
C MET A 125 -9.00 -7.42 -4.09
N LYS A 126 -8.52 -8.67 -4.11
CA LYS A 126 -7.57 -9.17 -5.13
C LYS A 126 -8.11 -9.07 -6.56
N LYS A 127 -9.41 -9.24 -6.75
CA LYS A 127 -10.07 -9.18 -8.08
C LYS A 127 -10.25 -7.75 -8.60
N LEU A 128 -10.05 -6.73 -7.76
CA LEU A 128 -10.20 -5.34 -8.15
C LEU A 128 -9.05 -4.86 -9.06
N LYS A 129 -9.32 -3.81 -9.83
CA LYS A 129 -8.26 -3.06 -10.52
C LYS A 129 -7.26 -2.52 -9.51
N GLN A 130 -5.98 -2.50 -9.87
CA GLN A 130 -4.89 -2.06 -9.01
C GLN A 130 -5.14 -0.70 -8.33
N GLU A 131 -5.60 0.32 -9.08
CA GLU A 131 -5.88 1.63 -8.49
C GLU A 131 -7.03 1.61 -7.48
N TYR A 132 -8.01 0.70 -7.67
CA TYR A 132 -9.13 0.52 -6.74
C TYR A 132 -8.64 -0.08 -5.43
N ARG A 133 -7.78 -1.11 -5.48
CA ARG A 133 -7.15 -1.68 -4.28
C ARG A 133 -6.36 -0.63 -3.51
N GLN A 134 -5.50 0.13 -4.20
CA GLN A 134 -4.68 1.17 -3.60
C GLN A 134 -5.51 2.20 -2.85
N VAL A 135 -6.54 2.77 -3.49
CA VAL A 135 -7.34 3.82 -2.86
C VAL A 135 -8.17 3.30 -1.70
N LEU A 136 -8.75 2.10 -1.82
CA LEU A 136 -9.50 1.48 -0.72
C LEU A 136 -8.58 1.18 0.46
N TRP A 137 -7.37 0.67 0.20
CA TRP A 137 -6.39 0.44 1.25
C TRP A 137 -6.05 1.72 2.01
N LEU A 138 -5.68 2.78 1.32
CA LEU A 138 -5.35 4.06 1.94
C LEU A 138 -6.49 4.62 2.79
N ILE A 139 -7.71 4.63 2.27
CA ILE A 139 -8.85 5.26 2.94
C ILE A 139 -9.37 4.42 4.11
N TYR A 140 -9.58 3.11 3.92
CA TYR A 140 -10.31 2.28 4.88
C TYR A 140 -9.41 1.53 5.86
N PHE A 141 -8.20 1.15 5.46
CA PHE A 141 -7.28 0.42 6.34
C PHE A 141 -6.25 1.35 6.97
N GLU A 142 -5.74 2.30 6.22
CA GLU A 142 -4.73 3.24 6.71
C GLU A 142 -5.33 4.55 7.26
N GLY A 143 -6.62 4.80 7.07
CA GLY A 143 -7.31 5.97 7.60
C GLY A 143 -6.91 7.30 6.97
N PHE A 144 -6.37 7.28 5.74
CA PHE A 144 -6.06 8.51 5.02
C PHE A 144 -7.32 9.27 4.62
N THR A 145 -7.26 10.58 4.71
CA THR A 145 -8.26 11.46 4.09
C THR A 145 -8.12 11.46 2.56
N ASN A 146 -9.17 11.86 1.84
CA ASN A 146 -9.10 12.01 0.38
C ASN A 146 -7.97 12.96 -0.05
N LYS A 147 -7.67 14.00 0.75
CA LYS A 147 -6.57 14.94 0.48
C LYS A 147 -5.21 14.26 0.59
N GLU A 148 -4.99 13.47 1.62
CA GLU A 148 -3.74 12.75 1.83
C GLU A 148 -3.56 11.64 0.79
N ALA A 149 -4.61 10.86 0.49
CA ALA A 149 -4.59 9.86 -0.58
C ALA A 149 -4.28 10.50 -1.95
N ALA A 150 -4.76 11.73 -2.19
CA ALA A 150 -4.45 12.49 -3.40
C ALA A 150 -2.94 12.79 -3.51
N ILE A 151 -2.31 13.17 -2.39
CA ILE A 151 -0.85 13.39 -2.33
C ILE A 151 -0.11 12.08 -2.61
N VAL A 152 -0.45 11.01 -1.88
CA VAL A 152 0.21 9.70 -2.03
C VAL A 152 0.08 9.17 -3.45
N MET A 153 -1.13 9.21 -4.02
CA MET A 153 -1.40 8.66 -5.36
C MET A 153 -1.06 9.62 -6.50
N LYS A 154 -0.63 10.86 -6.20
CA LYS A 154 -0.34 11.92 -7.19
C LYS A 154 -1.53 12.20 -8.12
N LYS A 155 -2.71 12.31 -7.54
CA LYS A 155 -3.98 12.62 -8.22
C LYS A 155 -4.60 13.88 -7.62
N SER A 156 -5.60 14.46 -8.30
CA SER A 156 -6.43 15.50 -7.68
C SER A 156 -7.39 14.88 -6.64
N VAL A 157 -7.84 15.69 -5.67
CA VAL A 157 -8.82 15.24 -4.66
C VAL A 157 -10.10 14.76 -5.36
N HIS A 158 -10.61 15.48 -6.35
CA HIS A 158 -11.76 15.09 -7.14
C HIS A 158 -11.59 13.71 -7.82
N ASN A 159 -10.39 13.45 -8.35
CA ASN A 159 -10.09 12.14 -8.95
C ASN A 159 -10.08 11.02 -7.90
N ILE A 160 -9.60 11.30 -6.68
CA ILE A 160 -9.65 10.33 -5.56
C ILE A 160 -11.09 10.05 -5.16
N GLU A 161 -11.94 11.07 -5.00
CA GLU A 161 -13.36 10.90 -4.66
C GLU A 161 -14.09 10.03 -5.69
N THR A 162 -13.87 10.32 -6.97
CA THR A 162 -14.42 9.51 -8.07
C THR A 162 -13.88 8.08 -8.03
N LEU A 163 -12.59 7.91 -7.75
CA LEU A 163 -11.93 6.60 -7.67
C LEU A 163 -12.48 5.78 -6.50
N VAL A 164 -12.64 6.38 -5.32
CA VAL A 164 -13.24 5.74 -4.14
C VAL A 164 -14.67 5.27 -4.44
N TYR A 165 -15.49 6.13 -5.04
CA TYR A 165 -16.86 5.77 -5.42
C TYR A 165 -16.89 4.54 -6.34
N ARG A 166 -16.08 4.56 -7.41
CA ARG A 166 -16.00 3.45 -8.37
C ARG A 166 -15.42 2.18 -7.74
N ALA A 167 -14.41 2.32 -6.89
CA ALA A 167 -13.77 1.22 -6.19
C ALA A 167 -14.75 0.53 -5.23
N ARG A 168 -15.53 1.29 -4.46
CA ARG A 168 -16.59 0.76 -3.58
C ARG A 168 -17.65 0.00 -4.36
N LYS A 169 -18.12 0.56 -5.48
CA LYS A 169 -19.10 -0.11 -6.34
C LYS A 169 -18.54 -1.42 -6.88
N SER A 170 -17.28 -1.43 -7.32
CA SER A 170 -16.63 -2.63 -7.83
C SER A 170 -16.42 -3.68 -6.72
N LEU A 171 -16.02 -3.25 -5.52
CA LEU A 171 -15.87 -4.14 -4.36
C LEU A 171 -17.19 -4.79 -3.98
N LYS A 172 -18.27 -4.01 -3.92
CA LYS A 172 -19.61 -4.53 -3.65
C LYS A 172 -19.98 -5.65 -4.60
N LEU A 173 -19.80 -5.45 -5.91
CA LEU A 173 -20.10 -6.47 -6.92
C LEU A 173 -19.25 -7.74 -6.75
N GLN A 174 -17.97 -7.60 -6.35
CA GLN A 174 -17.12 -8.75 -6.08
C GLN A 174 -17.56 -9.51 -4.83
N LEU A 175 -17.92 -8.80 -3.75
CA LEU A 175 -18.42 -9.41 -2.52
C LEU A 175 -19.74 -10.17 -2.75
N GLU A 176 -20.67 -9.57 -3.49
CA GLU A 176 -21.93 -10.24 -3.88
C GLU A 176 -21.66 -11.51 -4.71
N SER A 177 -20.69 -11.49 -5.60
CA SER A 177 -20.29 -12.66 -6.40
C SER A 177 -19.64 -13.79 -5.58
N GLU A 178 -19.06 -13.46 -4.41
CA GLU A 178 -18.51 -14.42 -3.44
C GLU A 178 -19.55 -14.92 -2.44
N GLY A 179 -20.83 -14.55 -2.62
CA GLY A 179 -21.92 -14.96 -1.75
C GLY A 179 -22.09 -14.15 -0.46
N PHE A 180 -21.41 -12.98 -0.36
CA PHE A 180 -21.57 -12.12 0.80
C PHE A 180 -22.91 -11.40 0.77
N ASN A 181 -23.77 -11.67 1.76
CA ASN A 181 -25.07 -11.03 1.90
C ASN A 181 -25.02 -9.87 2.88
N TYR A 182 -25.30 -8.65 2.41
CA TYR A 182 -25.29 -7.43 3.23
C TYR A 182 -26.47 -7.32 4.21
N GLU A 183 -27.46 -8.21 4.09
CA GLU A 183 -28.67 -8.19 4.93
C GLU A 183 -28.43 -8.83 6.32
N GLU A 184 -27.25 -9.41 6.55
CA GLU A 184 -26.88 -10.06 7.82
C GLU A 184 -25.97 -9.19 8.72
N LEU A 185 -25.77 -7.91 8.39
CA LEU A 185 -25.07 -6.91 9.19
C LEU A 185 -26.00 -5.88 9.79
#